data_a817a0d6263bc3adf1569562e35e3a97
#
_entry.id   a817a0d6263bc3adf1569562e35e3a97
#
_cell.length_a   1.000
_cell.length_b   1.000
_cell.length_c   1.000
_cell.angle_alpha   90.00
_cell.angle_beta   90.00
_cell.angle_gamma   90.00
#
_symmetry.space_group_name_H-M   'P 1'
#
loop_
_entity.id
_entity.type
_entity.pdbx_description
1 polymer ?
#
loop_
_entity_poly.entity_id
_entity_poly.type
_entity_poly.pdbx_seq_one_letter_code
_entity_poly.pdbx_strand_id
1 'polypeptide(L)'
;LRSFDSNGARVGDLLRFPLRPKLIVNDSKNDFDAKSYWNRQGVFHEQNLGEELTLYSPEEIQVTFRIRDELKRRLNMLYNVYETGFLNALLIGDKNSMSVEEKASFKRAGLMHILVVSGMYVGIVYLLITFLIRPFRSLRSHKFLEVVVVLTGIWTYSFLTGNGVSVLRACTMLSLYTVLRALNRKVKGLDVLLISAFFLLAWKPAELFSLGFQLSYSAMVGIFLLYPRFTGFFRPRQKLLVYAWNLTCLSLAAQIGTLPLISYYFGEIAVFSLISNLLVSPVLVLLMASASLSIVAVEVPQILMLLQSCTKGLLYYISLIASHIAQDDNAVIMYRASVEHVLWIYLGIFLLAFGMKPSLLKWSLSAGSLLFIVGCILNF
;
A
#
# COMPACT_ATOMS: atom_id res chain seq x y z
N LEU A 1 -14.92 -15.26 0.65
CA LEU A 1 -15.61 -15.66 1.87
C LEU A 1 -15.57 -14.51 2.86
N ARG A 2 -16.66 -13.74 2.97
CA ARG A 2 -16.82 -12.70 3.99
C ARG A 2 -17.22 -13.37 5.30
N SER A 3 -16.52 -13.06 6.35
CA SER A 3 -16.78 -13.38 7.75
C SER A 3 -17.20 -14.82 8.01
N PHE A 4 -16.24 -15.67 8.25
CA PHE A 4 -16.46 -16.86 9.04
C PHE A 4 -16.43 -16.45 10.50
N ASP A 5 -17.59 -16.13 11.06
CA ASP A 5 -17.73 -16.03 12.49
C ASP A 5 -17.83 -17.44 13.09
N SER A 6 -16.94 -17.69 14.03
CA SER A 6 -17.07 -18.58 15.18
C SER A 6 -17.20 -20.10 15.00
N ASN A 7 -17.29 -20.67 13.81
CA ASN A 7 -17.34 -22.13 13.70
C ASN A 7 -15.99 -22.84 13.59
N GLY A 8 -14.91 -22.18 13.99
CA GLY A 8 -13.57 -22.80 14.06
C GLY A 8 -12.88 -23.06 12.72
N ALA A 9 -13.49 -22.64 11.60
CA ALA A 9 -12.89 -22.82 10.27
C ALA A 9 -11.60 -22.02 10.11
N ARG A 10 -10.55 -22.67 9.64
CA ARG A 10 -9.24 -22.06 9.35
C ARG A 10 -9.06 -21.86 7.85
N VAL A 11 -8.19 -20.94 7.50
CA VAL A 11 -7.82 -20.75 6.09
C VAL A 11 -7.11 -22.01 5.60
N GLY A 12 -7.66 -22.63 4.54
CA GLY A 12 -7.21 -23.92 4.01
C GLY A 12 -8.18 -25.07 4.28
N ASP A 13 -9.15 -24.90 5.17
CA ASP A 13 -10.19 -25.91 5.41
C ASP A 13 -11.12 -26.01 4.19
N LEU A 14 -11.49 -27.23 3.86
CA LEU A 14 -12.50 -27.50 2.85
C LEU A 14 -13.89 -27.42 3.50
N LEU A 15 -14.77 -26.67 2.85
CA LEU A 15 -16.13 -26.46 3.31
C LEU A 15 -17.08 -27.29 2.45
N ARG A 16 -17.88 -28.14 3.08
CA ARG A 16 -18.97 -28.86 2.41
C ARG A 16 -20.29 -28.26 2.86
N PHE A 17 -21.07 -27.78 1.92
CA PHE A 17 -22.38 -27.19 2.14
C PHE A 17 -23.30 -27.43 0.92
N PRO A 18 -24.63 -27.43 1.10
CA PRO A 18 -25.54 -27.53 -0.02
C PRO A 18 -25.44 -26.31 -0.94
N LEU A 19 -25.29 -26.55 -2.23
CA LEU A 19 -25.09 -25.47 -3.22
C LEU A 19 -26.44 -24.78 -3.50
N ARG A 20 -26.62 -23.56 -3.01
CA ARG A 20 -27.80 -22.70 -3.25
C ARG A 20 -27.33 -21.26 -3.59
N PRO A 21 -26.60 -21.08 -4.70
CA PRO A 21 -26.05 -19.78 -5.03
C PRO A 21 -27.15 -18.81 -5.47
N LYS A 22 -27.04 -17.55 -5.02
CA LYS A 22 -27.84 -16.43 -5.51
C LYS A 22 -26.96 -15.48 -6.30
N LEU A 23 -27.52 -14.87 -7.34
CA LEU A 23 -26.81 -13.79 -8.07
C LEU A 23 -26.57 -12.61 -7.13
N ILE A 24 -25.38 -12.04 -7.21
CA ILE A 24 -25.06 -10.80 -6.49
C ILE A 24 -25.88 -9.67 -7.08
N VAL A 25 -26.69 -9.02 -6.24
CA VAL A 25 -27.54 -7.89 -6.60
C VAL A 25 -27.08 -6.68 -5.79
N ASN A 26 -27.15 -5.49 -6.39
CA ASN A 26 -26.87 -4.28 -5.64
C ASN A 26 -27.94 -4.02 -4.58
N ASP A 27 -27.50 -3.66 -3.38
CA ASP A 27 -28.41 -3.23 -2.34
C ASP A 27 -28.87 -1.80 -2.65
N SER A 28 -30.18 -1.60 -2.74
CA SER A 28 -30.77 -0.29 -3.02
C SER A 28 -30.51 0.77 -1.93
N LYS A 29 -30.00 0.34 -0.77
CA LYS A 29 -29.67 1.22 0.38
C LYS A 29 -28.21 1.70 0.38
N ASN A 30 -27.37 1.13 -0.48
CA ASN A 30 -25.96 1.45 -0.55
C ASN A 30 -25.57 1.93 -1.96
N ASP A 31 -24.89 3.07 -2.04
CA ASP A 31 -24.31 3.59 -3.30
C ASP A 31 -23.18 2.73 -3.88
N PHE A 32 -22.82 1.63 -3.21
CA PHE A 32 -21.76 0.75 -3.63
C PHE A 32 -22.26 -0.28 -4.64
N ASP A 33 -21.74 -0.22 -5.86
CA ASP A 33 -22.03 -1.20 -6.92
C ASP A 33 -21.31 -2.54 -6.62
N ALA A 34 -21.90 -3.31 -5.73
CA ALA A 34 -21.39 -4.61 -5.30
C ALA A 34 -21.32 -5.59 -6.48
N LYS A 35 -22.31 -5.58 -7.36
CA LYS A 35 -22.36 -6.45 -8.53
C LYS A 35 -21.18 -6.23 -9.46
N SER A 36 -20.92 -5.00 -9.88
CA SER A 36 -19.76 -4.68 -10.75
C SER A 36 -18.43 -4.94 -10.05
N TYR A 37 -18.32 -4.65 -8.75
CA TYR A 37 -17.12 -4.91 -7.98
C TYR A 37 -16.77 -6.40 -7.93
N TRP A 38 -17.72 -7.25 -7.59
CA TRP A 38 -17.49 -8.69 -7.46
C TRP A 38 -17.35 -9.38 -8.82
N ASN A 39 -18.11 -8.96 -9.84
CA ASN A 39 -17.98 -9.47 -11.21
C ASN A 39 -16.56 -9.26 -11.77
N ARG A 40 -15.92 -8.09 -11.49
CA ARG A 40 -14.53 -7.84 -11.89
C ARG A 40 -13.53 -8.78 -11.22
N GLN A 41 -13.87 -9.32 -10.06
CA GLN A 41 -13.08 -10.32 -9.36
C GLN A 41 -13.41 -11.76 -9.75
N GLY A 42 -14.30 -11.95 -10.72
CA GLY A 42 -14.75 -13.27 -11.17
C GLY A 42 -15.74 -13.94 -10.22
N VAL A 43 -16.36 -13.16 -9.31
CA VAL A 43 -17.37 -13.64 -8.36
C VAL A 43 -18.74 -13.17 -8.83
N PHE A 44 -19.61 -14.10 -9.25
CA PHE A 44 -20.92 -13.79 -9.81
C PHE A 44 -22.09 -14.15 -8.89
N HIS A 45 -21.83 -15.02 -7.91
CA HIS A 45 -22.84 -15.53 -7.02
C HIS A 45 -22.39 -15.41 -5.56
N GLU A 46 -23.36 -15.24 -4.68
CA GLU A 46 -23.19 -15.28 -3.23
C GLU A 46 -24.11 -16.36 -2.63
N GLN A 47 -23.73 -16.88 -1.51
CA GLN A 47 -24.56 -17.81 -0.73
C GLN A 47 -24.33 -17.58 0.74
N ASN A 48 -25.43 -17.48 1.51
CA ASN A 48 -25.35 -17.53 2.97
C ASN A 48 -25.15 -18.99 3.39
N LEU A 49 -24.07 -19.24 4.12
CA LEU A 49 -23.78 -20.54 4.69
C LEU A 49 -24.57 -20.66 5.97
N GLY A 50 -25.60 -21.55 5.97
CA GLY A 50 -26.41 -21.85 7.14
C GLY A 50 -25.73 -22.86 8.08
N GLU A 51 -26.49 -23.43 9.01
CA GLU A 51 -26.01 -24.38 10.02
C GLU A 51 -25.54 -25.75 9.46
N GLU A 52 -25.79 -26.03 8.18
CA GLU A 52 -25.39 -27.28 7.50
C GLU A 52 -23.97 -27.27 6.97
N LEU A 53 -23.08 -26.53 7.60
CA LEU A 53 -21.67 -26.42 7.20
C LEU A 53 -20.85 -27.54 7.85
N THR A 54 -20.25 -28.40 7.02
CA THR A 54 -19.26 -29.37 7.50
C THR A 54 -17.86 -28.91 7.15
N LEU A 55 -16.98 -28.85 8.16
CA LEU A 55 -15.59 -28.51 8.02
C LEU A 55 -14.76 -29.77 7.76
N TYR A 56 -13.94 -29.73 6.74
CA TYR A 56 -12.95 -30.75 6.47
C TYR A 56 -11.58 -30.08 6.40
N SER A 57 -10.75 -30.31 7.42
CA SER A 57 -9.38 -29.81 7.45
C SER A 57 -8.48 -30.81 6.71
N PRO A 58 -7.97 -30.51 5.52
CA PRO A 58 -7.01 -31.37 4.85
C PRO A 58 -5.71 -31.41 5.67
N GLU A 59 -5.11 -32.59 5.79
CA GLU A 59 -3.83 -32.76 6.51
C GLU A 59 -2.68 -31.95 5.87
N GLU A 60 -2.78 -31.64 4.59
CA GLU A 60 -1.84 -30.77 3.87
C GLU A 60 -2.28 -29.30 3.90
N ILE A 61 -2.11 -28.65 5.03
CA ILE A 61 -2.15 -27.19 5.08
C ILE A 61 -0.96 -26.67 4.27
N GLN A 62 -1.20 -25.82 3.26
CA GLN A 62 -0.12 -25.23 2.46
C GLN A 62 0.91 -24.57 3.40
N VAL A 63 2.19 -24.78 3.13
CA VAL A 63 3.32 -24.32 3.96
C VAL A 63 3.22 -22.82 4.29
N THR A 64 2.73 -22.03 3.34
CA THR A 64 2.49 -20.58 3.50
C THR A 64 1.52 -20.26 4.63
N PHE A 65 0.44 -21.04 4.80
CA PHE A 65 -0.54 -20.83 5.87
C PHE A 65 0.08 -21.17 7.23
N ARG A 66 0.85 -22.27 7.32
CA ARG A 66 1.57 -22.61 8.57
C ARG A 66 2.52 -21.53 9.01
N ILE A 67 3.30 -20.97 8.07
CA ILE A 67 4.24 -19.88 8.38
C ILE A 67 3.49 -18.62 8.82
N ARG A 68 2.40 -18.24 8.13
CA ARG A 68 1.58 -17.08 8.51
C ARG A 68 0.95 -17.24 9.90
N ASP A 69 0.42 -18.41 10.19
CA ASP A 69 -0.19 -18.70 11.50
C ASP A 69 0.87 -18.71 12.60
N GLU A 70 2.06 -19.24 12.34
CA GLU A 70 3.18 -19.19 13.28
C GLU A 70 3.64 -17.76 13.53
N LEU A 71 3.73 -16.92 12.50
CA LEU A 71 4.06 -15.50 12.65
C LEU A 71 3.00 -14.76 13.47
N LYS A 72 1.71 -15.00 13.22
CA LYS A 72 0.62 -14.44 14.02
C LYS A 72 0.69 -14.88 15.47
N ARG A 73 0.94 -16.17 15.70
CA ARG A 73 1.10 -16.73 17.04
C ARG A 73 2.25 -16.05 17.80
N ARG A 74 3.41 -15.88 17.16
CA ARG A 74 4.55 -15.19 17.76
C ARG A 74 4.24 -13.73 18.07
N LEU A 75 3.60 -13.00 17.15
CA LEU A 75 3.16 -11.63 17.40
C LEU A 75 2.19 -11.54 18.57
N ASN A 76 1.22 -12.45 18.68
CA ASN A 76 0.25 -12.52 19.78
C ASN A 76 0.92 -12.81 21.14
N MET A 77 2.05 -13.55 21.15
CA MET A 77 2.84 -13.80 22.38
C MET A 77 3.67 -12.59 22.78
N LEU A 78 4.14 -11.81 21.80
CA LEU A 78 5.08 -10.72 22.03
C LEU A 78 4.40 -9.38 22.33
N TYR A 79 3.19 -9.18 21.85
CA TYR A 79 2.51 -7.89 21.86
C TYR A 79 1.06 -8.02 22.34
N ASN A 80 0.48 -6.94 22.84
CA ASN A 80 -0.93 -6.92 23.25
C ASN A 80 -1.87 -6.94 22.03
N VAL A 81 -3.17 -7.09 22.26
CA VAL A 81 -4.20 -7.23 21.20
C VAL A 81 -4.19 -6.05 20.22
N TYR A 82 -4.06 -4.82 20.73
CA TYR A 82 -4.00 -3.61 19.93
C TYR A 82 -2.75 -3.57 19.04
N GLU A 83 -1.57 -3.76 19.67
CA GLU A 83 -0.29 -3.77 18.97
C GLU A 83 -0.25 -4.87 17.90
N THR A 84 -0.73 -6.05 18.26
CA THR A 84 -0.78 -7.22 17.35
C THR A 84 -1.71 -6.98 16.17
N GLY A 85 -2.86 -6.33 16.37
CA GLY A 85 -3.78 -5.97 15.30
C GLY A 85 -3.10 -5.12 14.22
N PHE A 86 -2.37 -4.09 14.66
CA PHE A 86 -1.61 -3.22 13.78
C PHE A 86 -0.46 -3.95 13.08
N LEU A 87 0.34 -4.71 13.82
CA LEU A 87 1.47 -5.46 13.28
C LEU A 87 1.04 -6.55 12.30
N ASN A 88 -0.09 -7.23 12.55
CA ASN A 88 -0.68 -8.17 11.61
C ASN A 88 -1.08 -7.49 10.30
N ALA A 89 -1.69 -6.31 10.37
CA ALA A 89 -2.02 -5.55 9.17
C ALA A 89 -0.74 -5.15 8.39
N LEU A 90 0.29 -4.72 9.09
CA LEU A 90 1.53 -4.22 8.52
C LEU A 90 2.44 -5.32 7.93
N LEU A 91 2.70 -6.39 8.70
CA LEU A 91 3.67 -7.43 8.35
C LEU A 91 3.07 -8.58 7.54
N ILE A 92 1.80 -8.92 7.81
CA ILE A 92 1.14 -10.12 7.26
C ILE A 92 0.01 -9.74 6.30
N GLY A 93 -0.46 -8.49 6.33
CA GLY A 93 -1.55 -8.01 5.49
C GLY A 93 -2.96 -8.33 6.01
N ASP A 94 -3.06 -8.73 7.27
CA ASP A 94 -4.35 -9.05 7.91
C ASP A 94 -4.93 -7.84 8.64
N LYS A 95 -5.90 -7.18 7.99
CA LYS A 95 -6.58 -5.99 8.52
C LYS A 95 -7.76 -6.31 9.44
N ASN A 96 -8.14 -7.58 9.55
CA ASN A 96 -9.35 -7.94 10.30
C ASN A 96 -9.17 -7.74 11.80
N SER A 97 -7.93 -7.77 12.28
CA SER A 97 -7.56 -7.61 13.68
C SER A 97 -7.64 -6.17 14.21
N MET A 98 -7.89 -5.16 13.36
CA MET A 98 -8.00 -3.76 13.76
C MET A 98 -9.46 -3.35 13.95
N SER A 99 -9.72 -2.48 14.93
CA SER A 99 -11.06 -1.91 15.18
C SER A 99 -11.52 -0.99 14.03
N VAL A 100 -12.83 -0.75 13.95
CA VAL A 100 -13.41 0.16 12.96
C VAL A 100 -12.96 1.60 13.24
N GLU A 101 -12.88 1.98 14.51
CA GLU A 101 -12.49 3.31 14.96
C GLU A 101 -11.03 3.64 14.62
N GLU A 102 -10.13 2.69 14.82
CA GLU A 102 -8.72 2.82 14.42
C GLU A 102 -8.59 3.04 12.92
N LYS A 103 -9.25 2.21 12.11
CA LYS A 103 -9.25 2.36 10.64
C LYS A 103 -9.79 3.72 10.22
N ALA A 104 -10.84 4.22 10.89
CA ALA A 104 -11.41 5.54 10.62
C ALA A 104 -10.42 6.67 10.95
N SER A 105 -9.71 6.59 12.08
CA SER A 105 -8.68 7.57 12.47
C SER A 105 -7.54 7.63 11.45
N PHE A 106 -7.05 6.47 11.01
CA PHE A 106 -6.01 6.40 9.97
C PHE A 106 -6.51 6.93 8.62
N LYS A 107 -7.79 6.68 8.28
CA LYS A 107 -8.41 7.21 7.06
C LYS A 107 -8.46 8.73 7.08
N ARG A 108 -8.96 9.34 8.17
CA ARG A 108 -9.04 10.80 8.35
C ARG A 108 -7.65 11.46 8.33
N ALA A 109 -6.64 10.81 8.91
CA ALA A 109 -5.26 11.28 8.87
C ALA A 109 -4.57 11.10 7.50
N GLY A 110 -5.22 10.47 6.50
CA GLY A 110 -4.62 10.18 5.19
C GLY A 110 -3.59 9.05 5.20
N LEU A 111 -3.56 8.25 6.28
CA LEU A 111 -2.61 7.15 6.50
C LEU A 111 -3.20 5.78 6.14
N MET A 112 -4.37 5.71 5.51
CA MET A 112 -5.02 4.44 5.16
C MET A 112 -4.14 3.53 4.28
N HIS A 113 -3.30 4.11 3.44
CA HIS A 113 -2.35 3.38 2.60
C HIS A 113 -1.28 2.62 3.39
N ILE A 114 -1.02 2.99 4.65
CA ILE A 114 -0.11 2.29 5.56
C ILE A 114 -0.74 0.99 6.08
N LEU A 115 -2.05 0.98 6.33
CA LEU A 115 -2.75 -0.21 6.79
C LEU A 115 -2.98 -1.25 5.68
N VAL A 116 -2.77 -0.86 4.44
CA VAL A 116 -2.80 -1.77 3.30
C VAL A 116 -1.38 -2.18 3.00
N VAL A 117 -1.06 -3.49 2.97
CA VAL A 117 0.26 -3.91 2.54
C VAL A 117 0.56 -3.30 1.18
N SER A 118 1.47 -2.33 1.21
CA SER A 118 1.79 -1.49 0.06
C SER A 118 3.10 -1.92 -0.58
N GLY A 119 3.30 -1.46 -1.83
CA GLY A 119 4.57 -1.63 -2.51
C GLY A 119 5.78 -1.05 -1.74
N MET A 120 5.54 -0.08 -0.84
CA MET A 120 6.57 0.49 0.02
C MET A 120 7.21 -0.58 0.93
N TYR A 121 6.43 -1.51 1.47
CA TYR A 121 6.96 -2.58 2.32
C TYR A 121 7.84 -3.55 1.56
N VAL A 122 7.47 -3.89 0.33
CA VAL A 122 8.34 -4.66 -0.58
C VAL A 122 9.64 -3.92 -0.84
N GLY A 123 9.58 -2.58 -1.00
CA GLY A 123 10.75 -1.71 -1.11
C GLY A 123 11.64 -1.75 0.13
N ILE A 124 11.06 -1.75 1.33
CA ILE A 124 11.81 -1.87 2.60
C ILE A 124 12.50 -3.24 2.68
N VAL A 125 11.77 -4.32 2.37
CA VAL A 125 12.35 -5.69 2.32
C VAL A 125 13.49 -5.78 1.31
N TYR A 126 13.30 -5.21 0.12
CA TYR A 126 14.35 -5.11 -0.90
C TYR A 126 15.61 -4.39 -0.38
N LEU A 127 15.43 -3.25 0.30
CA LEU A 127 16.53 -2.48 0.88
C LEU A 127 17.23 -3.25 2.00
N LEU A 128 16.47 -3.93 2.88
CA LEU A 128 17.02 -4.75 3.95
C LEU A 128 17.86 -5.90 3.38
N ILE A 129 17.34 -6.63 2.39
CA ILE A 129 18.07 -7.73 1.74
C ILE A 129 19.35 -7.20 1.09
N THR A 130 19.26 -6.12 0.31
CA THR A 130 20.44 -5.54 -0.35
C THR A 130 21.46 -5.01 0.65
N PHE A 131 21.03 -4.48 1.79
CA PHE A 131 21.90 -4.06 2.89
C PHE A 131 22.60 -5.24 3.55
N LEU A 132 21.89 -6.33 3.83
CA LEU A 132 22.43 -7.57 4.42
C LEU A 132 23.43 -8.27 3.50
N ILE A 133 23.26 -8.19 2.19
CA ILE A 133 24.19 -8.77 1.20
C ILE A 133 25.50 -7.95 1.10
N ARG A 134 25.48 -6.66 1.44
CA ARG A 134 26.65 -5.77 1.28
C ARG A 134 27.96 -6.28 1.88
N PRO A 135 28.02 -6.83 3.11
CA PRO A 135 29.26 -7.33 3.70
C PRO A 135 29.80 -8.58 3.00
N PHE A 136 28.96 -9.32 2.30
CA PHE A 136 29.37 -10.57 1.64
C PHE A 136 29.93 -10.28 0.24
N ARG A 137 31.24 -10.03 0.17
CA ARG A 137 31.95 -9.70 -1.09
C ARG A 137 31.72 -10.74 -2.19
N SER A 138 31.67 -12.03 -1.82
CA SER A 138 31.44 -13.15 -2.74
C SER A 138 30.08 -13.07 -3.43
N LEU A 139 29.02 -12.79 -2.68
CA LEU A 139 27.66 -12.63 -3.21
C LEU A 139 27.57 -11.43 -4.17
N ARG A 140 28.27 -10.35 -3.87
CA ARG A 140 28.26 -9.12 -4.68
C ARG A 140 29.09 -9.23 -5.95
N SER A 141 30.15 -10.05 -5.99
CA SER A 141 30.94 -10.30 -7.19
C SER A 141 30.18 -11.13 -8.22
N HIS A 142 29.22 -11.97 -7.76
CA HIS A 142 28.35 -12.77 -8.61
C HIS A 142 26.97 -12.11 -8.74
N LYS A 143 26.82 -11.21 -9.70
CA LYS A 143 25.55 -10.48 -9.95
C LYS A 143 24.32 -11.39 -10.05
N PHE A 144 24.50 -12.58 -10.63
CA PHE A 144 23.41 -13.55 -10.73
C PHE A 144 22.93 -14.02 -9.35
N LEU A 145 23.86 -14.29 -8.43
CA LEU A 145 23.52 -14.75 -7.08
C LEU A 145 22.83 -13.63 -6.28
N GLU A 146 23.28 -12.36 -6.42
CA GLU A 146 22.59 -11.19 -5.84
C GLU A 146 21.14 -11.13 -6.33
N VAL A 147 20.92 -11.29 -7.64
CA VAL A 147 19.56 -11.31 -8.23
C VAL A 147 18.71 -12.41 -7.62
N VAL A 148 19.21 -13.64 -7.58
CA VAL A 148 18.48 -14.80 -7.04
C VAL A 148 18.07 -14.54 -5.58
N VAL A 149 18.99 -14.08 -4.73
CA VAL A 149 18.71 -13.84 -3.30
C VAL A 149 17.66 -12.73 -3.13
N VAL A 150 17.79 -11.63 -3.88
CA VAL A 150 16.82 -10.52 -3.82
C VAL A 150 15.45 -10.97 -4.29
N LEU A 151 15.37 -11.65 -5.44
CA LEU A 151 14.10 -12.12 -5.97
C LEU A 151 13.43 -13.12 -5.03
N THR A 152 14.18 -14.10 -4.53
CA THR A 152 13.65 -15.05 -3.55
C THR A 152 13.08 -14.35 -2.34
N GLY A 153 13.80 -13.37 -1.79
CA GLY A 153 13.35 -12.65 -0.61
C GLY A 153 12.07 -11.83 -0.83
N ILE A 154 11.98 -11.04 -1.90
CA ILE A 154 10.78 -10.22 -2.18
C ILE A 154 9.55 -11.08 -2.53
N TRP A 155 9.74 -12.19 -3.25
CA TRP A 155 8.64 -13.11 -3.56
C TRP A 155 8.21 -13.93 -2.34
N THR A 156 9.15 -14.36 -1.48
CA THR A 156 8.81 -14.97 -0.18
C THR A 156 7.95 -14.01 0.65
N TYR A 157 8.34 -12.73 0.72
CA TYR A 157 7.52 -11.71 1.40
C TYR A 157 6.13 -11.58 0.76
N SER A 158 6.02 -11.60 -0.58
CA SER A 158 4.74 -11.58 -1.28
C SER A 158 3.84 -12.75 -0.85
N PHE A 159 4.38 -13.97 -0.81
CA PHE A 159 3.65 -15.15 -0.36
C PHE A 159 3.22 -15.03 1.11
N LEU A 160 4.07 -14.52 1.98
CA LEU A 160 3.77 -14.31 3.39
C LEU A 160 2.63 -13.29 3.59
N THR A 161 2.55 -12.26 2.76
CA THR A 161 1.50 -11.24 2.83
C THR A 161 0.22 -11.61 2.07
N GLY A 162 0.16 -12.81 1.50
CA GLY A 162 -1.02 -13.33 0.80
C GLY A 162 -1.18 -12.83 -0.63
N ASN A 163 -0.08 -12.48 -1.30
CA ASN A 163 -0.05 -12.08 -2.72
C ASN A 163 -1.02 -10.94 -3.06
N GLY A 164 -1.16 -9.97 -2.16
CA GLY A 164 -1.98 -8.79 -2.42
C GLY A 164 -1.58 -8.11 -3.73
N VAL A 165 -2.56 -7.65 -4.52
CA VAL A 165 -2.32 -7.07 -5.86
C VAL A 165 -1.28 -5.94 -5.84
N SER A 166 -1.26 -5.12 -4.78
CA SER A 166 -0.27 -4.06 -4.60
C SER A 166 1.15 -4.59 -4.39
N VAL A 167 1.28 -5.69 -3.65
CA VAL A 167 2.56 -6.37 -3.39
C VAL A 167 3.07 -7.03 -4.66
N LEU A 168 2.22 -7.75 -5.39
CA LEU A 168 2.57 -8.39 -6.66
C LEU A 168 3.13 -7.37 -7.66
N ARG A 169 2.50 -6.20 -7.80
CA ARG A 169 3.00 -5.13 -8.67
C ARG A 169 4.40 -4.66 -8.26
N ALA A 170 4.59 -4.40 -6.96
CA ALA A 170 5.89 -3.96 -6.46
C ALA A 170 6.97 -5.04 -6.64
N CYS A 171 6.66 -6.31 -6.38
CA CYS A 171 7.57 -7.43 -6.64
C CYS A 171 7.93 -7.52 -8.13
N THR A 172 6.96 -7.39 -9.03
CA THR A 172 7.20 -7.41 -10.49
C THR A 172 8.11 -6.25 -10.90
N MET A 173 7.82 -5.03 -10.45
CA MET A 173 8.65 -3.84 -10.76
C MET A 173 10.08 -3.99 -10.24
N LEU A 174 10.24 -4.40 -8.97
CA LEU A 174 11.55 -4.58 -8.36
C LEU A 174 12.32 -5.75 -8.97
N SER A 175 11.64 -6.82 -9.39
CA SER A 175 12.24 -7.92 -10.13
C SER A 175 12.81 -7.46 -11.46
N LEU A 176 12.01 -6.75 -12.26
CA LEU A 176 12.44 -6.16 -13.52
C LEU A 176 13.62 -5.20 -13.33
N TYR A 177 13.54 -4.31 -12.34
CA TYR A 177 14.62 -3.39 -12.01
C TYR A 177 15.91 -4.13 -11.66
N THR A 178 15.84 -5.15 -10.80
CA THR A 178 16.99 -5.92 -10.32
C THR A 178 17.65 -6.67 -11.47
N VAL A 179 16.87 -7.36 -12.31
CA VAL A 179 17.35 -8.11 -13.48
C VAL A 179 18.00 -7.18 -14.50
N LEU A 180 17.31 -6.08 -14.89
CA LEU A 180 17.84 -5.13 -15.87
C LEU A 180 19.15 -4.48 -15.39
N ARG A 181 19.21 -4.15 -14.09
CA ARG A 181 20.44 -3.63 -13.47
C ARG A 181 21.59 -4.64 -13.52
N ALA A 182 21.31 -5.91 -13.22
CA ALA A 182 22.31 -6.98 -13.30
C ALA A 182 22.85 -7.17 -14.72
N LEU A 183 21.99 -6.98 -15.74
CA LEU A 183 22.35 -7.00 -17.16
C LEU A 183 23.10 -5.72 -17.62
N ASN A 184 23.50 -4.82 -16.71
CA ASN A 184 24.13 -3.52 -16.99
C ASN A 184 23.32 -2.62 -17.94
N ARG A 185 21.99 -2.77 -17.98
CA ARG A 185 21.12 -1.87 -18.74
C ARG A 185 20.88 -0.58 -17.98
N LYS A 186 20.87 0.55 -18.69
CA LYS A 186 20.41 1.82 -18.10
C LYS A 186 18.90 1.73 -17.87
N VAL A 187 18.50 1.62 -16.60
CA VAL A 187 17.11 1.43 -16.20
C VAL A 187 16.50 2.76 -15.86
N LYS A 188 15.51 3.19 -16.63
CA LYS A 188 14.66 4.32 -16.26
C LYS A 188 13.44 3.77 -15.49
N GLY A 189 13.07 4.41 -14.38
CA GLY A 189 11.92 3.97 -13.58
C GLY A 189 10.62 3.91 -14.37
N LEU A 190 10.42 4.84 -15.31
CA LEU A 190 9.25 4.87 -16.17
C LEU A 190 9.18 3.64 -17.11
N ASP A 191 10.32 3.20 -17.66
CA ASP A 191 10.37 2.01 -18.52
C ASP A 191 9.97 0.75 -17.74
N VAL A 192 10.48 0.61 -16.50
CA VAL A 192 10.11 -0.49 -15.60
C VAL A 192 8.61 -0.47 -15.30
N LEU A 193 8.07 0.72 -15.04
CA LEU A 193 6.64 0.91 -14.78
C LEU A 193 5.81 0.44 -15.97
N LEU A 194 6.12 0.89 -17.18
CA LEU A 194 5.39 0.54 -18.40
C LEU A 194 5.49 -0.95 -18.71
N ILE A 195 6.69 -1.53 -18.62
CA ILE A 195 6.90 -2.96 -18.84
C ILE A 195 6.13 -3.79 -17.81
N SER A 196 6.15 -3.39 -16.53
CA SER A 196 5.39 -4.08 -15.49
C SER A 196 3.87 -4.01 -15.72
N ALA A 197 3.38 -2.85 -16.16
CA ALA A 197 1.98 -2.68 -16.52
C ALA A 197 1.58 -3.60 -17.68
N PHE A 198 2.41 -3.66 -18.71
CA PHE A 198 2.19 -4.53 -19.87
C PHE A 198 2.07 -6.01 -19.46
N PHE A 199 3.03 -6.52 -18.67
CA PHE A 199 3.00 -7.92 -18.24
C PHE A 199 1.79 -8.24 -17.35
N LEU A 200 1.46 -7.36 -16.41
CA LEU A 200 0.31 -7.56 -15.52
C LEU A 200 -1.01 -7.52 -16.27
N LEU A 201 -1.17 -6.59 -17.21
CA LEU A 201 -2.38 -6.47 -18.02
C LEU A 201 -2.48 -7.58 -19.08
N ALA A 202 -1.37 -8.06 -19.63
CA ALA A 202 -1.35 -9.22 -20.52
C ALA A 202 -1.78 -10.51 -19.78
N TRP A 203 -1.38 -10.64 -18.49
CA TRP A 203 -1.79 -11.77 -17.66
C TRP A 203 -3.25 -11.65 -17.21
N LYS A 204 -3.67 -10.47 -16.73
CA LYS A 204 -5.02 -10.24 -16.19
C LYS A 204 -5.54 -8.86 -16.61
N PRO A 205 -6.16 -8.73 -17.79
CA PRO A 205 -6.64 -7.45 -18.35
C PRO A 205 -7.62 -6.71 -17.42
N ALA A 206 -8.43 -7.46 -16.66
CA ALA A 206 -9.41 -6.90 -15.71
C ALA A 206 -8.77 -6.05 -14.61
N GLU A 207 -7.47 -6.20 -14.33
CA GLU A 207 -6.76 -5.39 -13.33
C GLU A 207 -6.71 -3.90 -13.71
N LEU A 208 -6.83 -3.55 -14.99
CA LEU A 208 -6.92 -2.15 -15.43
C LEU A 208 -8.04 -1.38 -14.71
N PHE A 209 -9.14 -2.07 -14.43
CA PHE A 209 -10.32 -1.50 -13.77
C PHE A 209 -10.27 -1.66 -12.24
N SER A 210 -9.23 -2.32 -11.69
CA SER A 210 -9.09 -2.41 -10.25
C SER A 210 -8.57 -1.09 -9.67
N LEU A 211 -9.24 -0.63 -8.60
CA LEU A 211 -8.85 0.59 -7.89
C LEU A 211 -7.37 0.53 -7.45
N GLY A 212 -6.93 -0.64 -6.99
CA GLY A 212 -5.56 -0.84 -6.56
C GLY A 212 -4.55 -0.64 -7.68
N PHE A 213 -4.82 -1.12 -8.90
CA PHE A 213 -3.96 -0.90 -10.07
C PHE A 213 -3.91 0.59 -10.41
N GLN A 214 -5.06 1.22 -10.55
CA GLN A 214 -5.16 2.62 -10.94
C GLN A 214 -4.42 3.54 -9.95
N LEU A 215 -4.68 3.42 -8.65
CA LEU A 215 -4.01 4.24 -7.63
C LEU A 215 -2.49 4.00 -7.57
N SER A 216 -2.04 2.76 -7.70
CA SER A 216 -0.62 2.46 -7.63
C SER A 216 0.15 2.98 -8.84
N TYR A 217 -0.39 2.79 -10.05
CA TYR A 217 0.27 3.27 -11.27
C TYR A 217 0.20 4.80 -11.39
N SER A 218 -0.92 5.43 -11.00
CA SER A 218 -1.02 6.89 -10.99
C SER A 218 -0.07 7.53 -9.98
N ALA A 219 0.11 6.94 -8.80
CA ALA A 219 1.12 7.38 -7.83
C ALA A 219 2.53 7.33 -8.41
N MET A 220 2.91 6.21 -9.03
CA MET A 220 4.23 6.04 -9.61
C MET A 220 4.47 6.95 -10.81
N VAL A 221 3.47 7.14 -11.68
CA VAL A 221 3.54 8.13 -12.78
C VAL A 221 3.73 9.52 -12.21
N GLY A 222 2.95 9.91 -11.19
CA GLY A 222 3.10 11.18 -10.50
C GLY A 222 4.52 11.37 -9.96
N ILE A 223 5.07 10.35 -9.29
CA ILE A 223 6.43 10.38 -8.76
C ILE A 223 7.45 10.57 -9.90
N PHE A 224 7.42 9.74 -10.95
CA PHE A 224 8.43 9.82 -12.02
C PHE A 224 8.36 11.14 -12.81
N LEU A 225 7.19 11.73 -12.94
CA LEU A 225 7.00 12.97 -13.68
C LEU A 225 7.26 14.21 -12.82
N LEU A 226 6.78 14.24 -11.58
CA LEU A 226 6.77 15.46 -10.76
C LEU A 226 7.93 15.55 -9.75
N TYR A 227 8.35 14.42 -9.16
CA TYR A 227 9.40 14.42 -8.15
C TYR A 227 10.71 15.10 -8.62
N PRO A 228 11.26 14.81 -9.84
CA PRO A 228 12.49 15.47 -10.30
C PRO A 228 12.33 16.99 -10.44
N ARG A 229 11.12 17.45 -10.71
CA ARG A 229 10.83 18.89 -10.83
C ARG A 229 10.77 19.56 -9.47
N PHE A 230 10.04 18.93 -8.52
CA PHE A 230 9.90 19.47 -7.18
C PHE A 230 11.23 19.54 -6.44
N THR A 231 12.07 18.52 -6.55
CA THR A 231 13.42 18.55 -5.96
C THR A 231 14.33 19.61 -6.56
N GLY A 232 14.05 20.04 -7.79
CA GLY A 232 14.78 21.13 -8.47
C GLY A 232 14.45 22.54 -7.96
N PHE A 233 13.27 22.76 -7.33
CA PHE A 233 12.86 24.09 -6.89
C PHE A 233 13.68 24.63 -5.70
N PHE A 234 14.10 23.74 -4.82
CA PHE A 234 14.84 24.10 -3.61
C PHE A 234 15.93 23.07 -3.33
N ARG A 235 17.14 23.54 -3.03
CA ARG A 235 18.30 22.69 -2.75
C ARG A 235 18.88 23.04 -1.38
N PRO A 236 18.35 22.45 -0.30
CA PRO A 236 18.85 22.66 1.04
C PRO A 236 20.32 22.20 1.15
N ARG A 237 21.11 22.89 1.98
CA ARG A 237 22.51 22.52 2.23
C ARG A 237 22.67 21.47 3.34
N GLN A 238 21.78 21.48 4.32
CA GLN A 238 21.84 20.57 5.46
C GLN A 238 21.24 19.21 5.11
N LYS A 239 21.91 18.13 5.45
CA LYS A 239 21.49 16.75 5.13
C LYS A 239 20.08 16.41 5.60
N LEU A 240 19.72 16.85 6.82
CA LEU A 240 18.39 16.63 7.37
C LEU A 240 17.29 17.34 6.57
N LEU A 241 17.54 18.59 6.18
CA LEU A 241 16.62 19.37 5.33
C LEU A 241 16.50 18.78 3.92
N VAL A 242 17.61 18.28 3.36
CA VAL A 242 17.59 17.55 2.06
C VAL A 242 16.69 16.33 2.17
N TYR A 243 16.83 15.54 3.24
CA TYR A 243 16.00 14.36 3.46
C TYR A 243 14.51 14.74 3.60
N ALA A 244 14.20 15.71 4.47
CA ALA A 244 12.83 16.17 4.67
C ALA A 244 12.23 16.74 3.37
N TRP A 245 12.99 17.55 2.62
CA TRP A 245 12.55 18.10 1.34
C TRP A 245 12.28 17.01 0.30
N ASN A 246 13.17 16.03 0.15
CA ASN A 246 12.99 14.93 -0.78
C ASN A 246 11.76 14.09 -0.40
N LEU A 247 11.53 13.83 0.88
CA LEU A 247 10.35 13.09 1.36
C LEU A 247 9.05 13.88 1.10
N THR A 248 9.07 15.19 1.33
CA THR A 248 7.94 16.08 1.01
C THR A 248 7.65 16.07 -0.49
N CYS A 249 8.67 16.23 -1.35
CA CYS A 249 8.52 16.18 -2.79
C CYS A 249 7.97 14.84 -3.28
N LEU A 250 8.45 13.74 -2.68
CA LEU A 250 7.98 12.39 -3.01
C LEU A 250 6.50 12.20 -2.64
N SER A 251 6.12 12.58 -1.42
CA SER A 251 4.73 12.50 -0.95
C SER A 251 3.80 13.38 -1.79
N LEU A 252 4.21 14.61 -2.07
CA LEU A 252 3.42 15.54 -2.87
C LEU A 252 3.23 15.02 -4.31
N ALA A 253 4.28 14.50 -4.94
CA ALA A 253 4.21 13.94 -6.28
C ALA A 253 3.27 12.73 -6.35
N ALA A 254 3.32 11.83 -5.37
CA ALA A 254 2.42 10.70 -5.26
C ALA A 254 0.96 11.13 -5.03
N GLN A 255 0.74 12.09 -4.14
CA GLN A 255 -0.59 12.62 -3.82
C GLN A 255 -1.22 13.31 -5.03
N ILE A 256 -0.50 14.18 -5.73
CA ILE A 256 -1.00 14.83 -6.96
C ILE A 256 -1.36 13.77 -8.02
N GLY A 257 -0.55 12.71 -8.14
CA GLY A 257 -0.85 11.60 -9.06
C GLY A 257 -2.12 10.83 -8.70
N THR A 258 -2.44 10.67 -7.42
CA THR A 258 -3.58 9.87 -6.96
C THR A 258 -4.83 10.67 -6.63
N LEU A 259 -4.70 11.96 -6.32
CA LEU A 259 -5.79 12.82 -5.87
C LEU A 259 -7.02 12.80 -6.78
N PRO A 260 -6.90 12.85 -8.12
CA PRO A 260 -8.06 12.81 -9.01
C PRO A 260 -8.88 11.52 -8.85
N LEU A 261 -8.20 10.38 -8.71
CA LEU A 261 -8.86 9.09 -8.50
C LEU A 261 -9.43 8.94 -7.10
N ILE A 262 -8.72 9.44 -6.08
CA ILE A 262 -9.20 9.43 -4.69
C ILE A 262 -10.49 10.23 -4.58
N SER A 263 -10.53 11.45 -5.14
CA SER A 263 -11.72 12.29 -5.12
C SER A 263 -12.89 11.70 -5.92
N TYR A 264 -12.61 11.02 -7.03
CA TYR A 264 -13.62 10.35 -7.85
C TYR A 264 -14.24 9.13 -7.15
N TYR A 265 -13.38 8.23 -6.60
CA TYR A 265 -13.85 6.97 -6.03
C TYR A 265 -14.36 7.10 -4.60
N PHE A 266 -13.73 7.93 -3.77
CA PHE A 266 -14.03 8.01 -2.34
C PHE A 266 -14.80 9.28 -1.98
N GLY A 267 -14.68 10.35 -2.76
CA GLY A 267 -15.33 11.63 -2.44
C GLY A 267 -14.78 12.33 -1.19
N GLU A 268 -13.65 11.87 -0.67
CA GLU A 268 -13.02 12.35 0.56
C GLU A 268 -11.54 12.63 0.32
N ILE A 269 -11.08 13.80 0.74
CA ILE A 269 -9.67 14.22 0.60
C ILE A 269 -9.13 14.53 2.00
N ALA A 270 -8.14 13.76 2.45
CA ALA A 270 -7.46 13.99 3.72
C ALA A 270 -6.47 15.17 3.59
N VAL A 271 -6.79 16.30 4.22
CA VAL A 271 -6.05 17.57 4.11
C VAL A 271 -4.64 17.45 4.68
N PHE A 272 -4.51 16.80 5.83
CA PHE A 272 -3.23 16.66 6.54
C PHE A 272 -2.37 15.48 6.07
N SER A 273 -2.76 14.79 4.99
CA SER A 273 -2.05 13.60 4.50
C SER A 273 -0.57 13.84 4.20
N LEU A 274 -0.19 15.04 3.74
CA LEU A 274 1.21 15.39 3.48
C LEU A 274 2.02 15.45 4.79
N ILE A 275 1.48 16.11 5.80
CA ILE A 275 2.11 16.27 7.12
C ILE A 275 2.19 14.89 7.82
N SER A 276 1.09 14.15 7.80
CA SER A 276 1.03 12.79 8.35
C SER A 276 2.10 11.89 7.74
N ASN A 277 2.23 11.91 6.41
CA ASN A 277 3.24 11.13 5.70
C ASN A 277 4.66 11.53 6.05
N LEU A 278 4.93 12.82 6.16
CA LEU A 278 6.26 13.32 6.53
C LEU A 278 6.68 12.85 7.92
N LEU A 279 5.75 12.85 8.88
CA LEU A 279 5.99 12.42 10.26
C LEU A 279 6.04 10.90 10.42
N VAL A 280 5.19 10.16 9.72
CA VAL A 280 5.01 8.72 9.93
C VAL A 280 5.93 7.86 9.06
N SER A 281 6.19 8.27 7.80
CA SER A 281 6.97 7.43 6.87
C SER A 281 8.37 7.03 7.36
N PRO A 282 9.20 7.90 7.96
CA PRO A 282 10.51 7.49 8.47
C PRO A 282 10.38 6.55 9.68
N VAL A 283 9.38 6.76 10.52
CA VAL A 283 9.11 5.94 11.70
C VAL A 283 8.64 4.55 11.31
N LEU A 284 7.87 4.44 10.23
CA LEU A 284 7.34 3.18 9.73
C LEU A 284 8.44 2.19 9.30
N VAL A 285 9.54 2.69 8.73
CA VAL A 285 10.70 1.84 8.38
C VAL A 285 11.32 1.23 9.64
N LEU A 286 11.49 2.05 10.68
CA LEU A 286 12.03 1.60 11.98
C LEU A 286 11.07 0.63 12.67
N LEU A 287 9.76 0.90 12.60
CA LEU A 287 8.73 0.03 13.14
C LEU A 287 8.76 -1.35 12.48
N MET A 288 8.80 -1.41 11.16
CA MET A 288 8.88 -2.69 10.44
C MET A 288 10.16 -3.45 10.79
N ALA A 289 11.30 -2.75 10.86
CA ALA A 289 12.57 -3.37 11.20
C ALA A 289 12.55 -3.92 12.63
N SER A 290 12.15 -3.12 13.61
CA SER A 290 12.12 -3.53 15.02
C SER A 290 11.12 -4.67 15.27
N ALA A 291 9.93 -4.61 14.67
CA ALA A 291 8.92 -5.66 14.79
C ALA A 291 9.36 -6.97 14.12
N SER A 292 9.96 -6.91 12.93
CA SER A 292 10.49 -8.11 12.27
C SER A 292 11.65 -8.73 13.02
N LEU A 293 12.58 -7.91 13.56
CA LEU A 293 13.70 -8.38 14.34
C LEU A 293 13.25 -8.98 15.69
N SER A 294 12.19 -8.47 16.32
CA SER A 294 11.66 -9.03 17.57
C SER A 294 11.15 -10.46 17.40
N ILE A 295 10.59 -10.81 16.23
CA ILE A 295 10.15 -12.18 15.92
C ILE A 295 11.34 -13.15 15.85
N VAL A 296 12.50 -12.66 15.40
CA VAL A 296 13.72 -13.48 15.27
C VAL A 296 14.50 -13.53 16.60
N ALA A 297 14.49 -12.44 17.37
CA ALA A 297 15.27 -12.27 18.59
C ALA A 297 14.65 -12.94 19.83
N VAL A 298 13.68 -13.83 19.69
CA VAL A 298 12.98 -14.50 20.80
C VAL A 298 13.93 -15.23 21.74
N GLU A 299 15.02 -15.79 21.21
CA GLU A 299 16.01 -16.54 21.97
C GLU A 299 16.96 -15.65 22.82
N VAL A 300 16.95 -14.32 22.62
CA VAL A 300 17.83 -13.38 23.31
C VAL A 300 17.00 -12.34 24.07
N PRO A 301 16.64 -12.59 25.36
CA PRO A 301 15.66 -11.79 26.08
C PRO A 301 15.99 -10.29 26.17
N GLN A 302 17.27 -9.94 26.32
CA GLN A 302 17.72 -8.55 26.45
C GLN A 302 17.48 -7.76 25.15
N ILE A 303 17.80 -8.37 24.01
CA ILE A 303 17.59 -7.76 22.70
C ILE A 303 16.08 -7.70 22.40
N LEU A 304 15.35 -8.76 22.74
CA LEU A 304 13.90 -8.81 22.57
C LEU A 304 13.19 -7.68 23.33
N MET A 305 13.53 -7.47 24.63
CA MET A 305 12.95 -6.41 25.45
C MET A 305 13.19 -5.02 24.84
N LEU A 306 14.40 -4.76 24.34
CA LEU A 306 14.74 -3.51 23.67
C LEU A 306 13.92 -3.31 22.41
N LEU A 307 13.83 -4.33 21.54
CA LEU A 307 13.08 -4.28 20.29
C LEU A 307 11.58 -4.12 20.52
N GLN A 308 11.02 -4.82 21.52
CA GLN A 308 9.62 -4.66 21.91
C GLN A 308 9.33 -3.24 22.41
N SER A 309 10.17 -2.70 23.28
CA SER A 309 10.01 -1.32 23.79
C SER A 309 10.08 -0.30 22.66
N CYS A 310 11.03 -0.47 21.73
CA CYS A 310 11.13 0.35 20.53
C CYS A 310 9.87 0.24 19.67
N THR A 311 9.42 -0.97 19.36
CA THR A 311 8.20 -1.22 18.55
C THR A 311 6.96 -0.58 19.18
N LYS A 312 6.75 -0.75 20.50
CA LYS A 312 5.63 -0.15 21.23
C LYS A 312 5.65 1.37 21.19
N GLY A 313 6.83 1.98 21.43
CA GLY A 313 7.01 3.42 21.36
C GLY A 313 6.73 4.00 19.97
N LEU A 314 7.20 3.33 18.92
CA LEU A 314 6.95 3.74 17.52
C LEU A 314 5.48 3.58 17.13
N LEU A 315 4.83 2.49 17.56
CA LEU A 315 3.38 2.30 17.38
C LEU A 315 2.57 3.38 18.07
N TYR A 316 2.88 3.65 19.33
CA TYR A 316 2.23 4.71 20.11
C TYR A 316 2.36 6.07 19.41
N TYR A 317 3.55 6.40 18.91
CA TYR A 317 3.79 7.65 18.17
C TYR A 317 2.91 7.75 16.92
N ILE A 318 2.85 6.68 16.10
CA ILE A 318 2.02 6.66 14.88
C ILE A 318 0.54 6.81 15.22
N SER A 319 0.08 6.10 16.24
CA SER A 319 -1.31 6.16 16.70
C SER A 319 -1.68 7.54 17.26
N LEU A 320 -0.76 8.16 17.99
CA LEU A 320 -0.93 9.52 18.52
C LEU A 320 -1.12 10.54 17.39
N ILE A 321 -0.29 10.48 16.34
CA ILE A 321 -0.43 11.35 15.18
C ILE A 321 -1.77 11.10 14.47
N ALA A 322 -2.12 9.84 14.23
CA ALA A 322 -3.35 9.49 13.55
C ALA A 322 -4.59 9.96 14.33
N SER A 323 -4.63 9.74 15.64
CA SER A 323 -5.74 10.13 16.49
C SER A 323 -5.86 11.66 16.64
N HIS A 324 -4.73 12.36 16.83
CA HIS A 324 -4.72 13.81 16.97
C HIS A 324 -5.23 14.51 15.70
N ILE A 325 -4.77 14.10 14.54
CA ILE A 325 -5.23 14.64 13.25
C ILE A 325 -6.71 14.26 12.99
N ALA A 326 -7.11 13.05 13.37
CA ALA A 326 -8.49 12.60 13.15
C ALA A 326 -9.54 13.35 13.99
N GLN A 327 -9.13 14.00 15.09
CA GLN A 327 -10.01 14.81 15.93
C GLN A 327 -10.33 16.17 15.32
N ASP A 328 -9.53 16.65 14.36
CA ASP A 328 -9.80 17.92 13.68
C ASP A 328 -10.96 17.75 12.71
N ASP A 329 -11.99 18.60 12.84
CA ASP A 329 -13.16 18.57 11.95
C ASP A 329 -12.79 18.88 10.50
N ASN A 330 -11.73 19.66 10.27
CA ASN A 330 -11.22 20.00 8.96
C ASN A 330 -10.23 18.96 8.38
N ALA A 331 -10.05 17.81 9.05
CA ALA A 331 -9.11 16.79 8.59
C ALA A 331 -9.48 16.21 7.22
N VAL A 332 -10.76 16.28 6.83
CA VAL A 332 -11.27 15.71 5.58
C VAL A 332 -12.16 16.72 4.88
N ILE A 333 -11.87 16.96 3.60
CA ILE A 333 -12.75 17.73 2.71
C ILE A 333 -13.57 16.72 1.89
N MET A 334 -14.89 16.90 1.91
CA MET A 334 -15.81 16.11 1.09
C MET A 334 -15.89 16.73 -0.30
N TYR A 335 -15.32 16.04 -1.29
CA TYR A 335 -15.35 16.48 -2.69
C TYR A 335 -15.35 15.29 -3.63
N ARG A 336 -16.43 15.10 -4.37
CA ARG A 336 -16.57 14.02 -5.36
C ARG A 336 -16.34 14.58 -6.76
N ALA A 337 -15.19 14.24 -7.34
CA ALA A 337 -14.86 14.67 -8.69
C ALA A 337 -15.72 13.94 -9.74
N SER A 338 -16.14 14.63 -10.82
CA SER A 338 -16.68 13.98 -12.00
C SER A 338 -15.57 13.40 -12.88
N VAL A 339 -15.90 12.52 -13.81
CA VAL A 339 -14.95 11.96 -14.79
C VAL A 339 -14.24 13.09 -15.56
N GLU A 340 -14.98 14.15 -15.91
CA GLU A 340 -14.43 15.31 -16.63
C GLU A 340 -13.36 16.03 -15.82
N HIS A 341 -13.61 16.25 -14.50
CA HIS A 341 -12.61 16.83 -13.59
C HIS A 341 -11.33 15.98 -13.52
N VAL A 342 -11.48 14.66 -13.43
CA VAL A 342 -10.34 13.73 -13.43
C VAL A 342 -9.52 13.86 -14.71
N LEU A 343 -10.17 13.91 -15.87
CA LEU A 343 -9.50 14.04 -17.18
C LEU A 343 -8.76 15.38 -17.29
N TRP A 344 -9.38 16.48 -16.89
CA TRP A 344 -8.75 17.81 -16.92
C TRP A 344 -7.55 17.90 -15.99
N ILE A 345 -7.63 17.33 -14.79
CA ILE A 345 -6.50 17.34 -13.83
C ILE A 345 -5.34 16.51 -14.40
N TYR A 346 -5.61 15.31 -14.95
CA TYR A 346 -4.54 14.52 -15.58
C TYR A 346 -3.95 15.18 -16.82
N LEU A 347 -4.76 15.84 -17.63
CA LEU A 347 -4.26 16.64 -18.75
C LEU A 347 -3.35 17.77 -18.24
N GLY A 348 -3.74 18.46 -17.16
CA GLY A 348 -2.90 19.47 -16.51
C GLY A 348 -1.58 18.89 -16.02
N ILE A 349 -1.59 17.75 -15.34
CA ILE A 349 -0.39 17.04 -14.88
C ILE A 349 0.51 16.67 -16.07
N PHE A 350 -0.08 16.18 -17.16
CA PHE A 350 0.64 15.82 -18.37
C PHE A 350 1.31 17.05 -19.03
N LEU A 351 0.58 18.15 -19.18
CA LEU A 351 1.13 19.40 -19.74
C LEU A 351 2.26 19.96 -18.87
N LEU A 352 2.11 19.88 -17.54
CA LEU A 352 3.16 20.20 -16.58
C LEU A 352 4.39 19.31 -16.75
N ALA A 353 4.18 18.05 -17.04
CA ALA A 353 5.23 17.05 -17.16
C ALA A 353 6.02 17.15 -18.48
N PHE A 354 5.40 17.54 -19.58
CA PHE A 354 6.03 17.48 -20.91
C PHE A 354 6.45 18.83 -21.50
N GLY A 355 6.44 19.91 -20.69
CA GLY A 355 7.35 20.95 -21.10
C GLY A 355 6.76 22.15 -21.78
N MET A 356 5.73 22.70 -21.23
CA MET A 356 5.45 24.11 -21.55
C MET A 356 6.45 25.01 -20.79
N LYS A 357 6.96 26.05 -21.47
CA LYS A 357 7.86 27.06 -20.87
C LYS A 357 7.28 27.56 -19.53
N PRO A 358 8.11 27.90 -18.52
CA PRO A 358 7.66 28.31 -17.18
C PRO A 358 6.57 29.40 -17.15
N SER A 359 6.47 30.19 -18.20
CA SER A 359 5.44 31.24 -18.35
C SER A 359 4.03 30.69 -18.56
N LEU A 360 3.87 29.60 -19.31
CA LEU A 360 2.58 28.93 -19.55
C LEU A 360 2.18 28.01 -18.38
N LEU A 361 3.19 27.54 -17.61
CA LEU A 361 2.99 26.77 -16.40
C LEU A 361 2.20 27.54 -15.33
N LYS A 362 2.49 28.83 -15.14
CA LYS A 362 1.76 29.70 -14.21
C LYS A 362 0.28 29.79 -14.58
N TRP A 363 -0.03 29.86 -15.88
CA TRP A 363 -1.40 29.94 -16.35
C TRP A 363 -2.16 28.61 -16.26
N SER A 364 -1.52 27.47 -16.52
CA SER A 364 -2.17 26.16 -16.39
C SER A 364 -2.40 25.75 -14.94
N LEU A 365 -1.45 26.08 -14.03
CA LEU A 365 -1.64 25.89 -12.59
C LEU A 365 -2.74 26.79 -12.05
N SER A 366 -2.80 28.06 -12.48
CA SER A 366 -3.84 28.99 -12.06
C SER A 366 -5.21 28.59 -12.62
N ALA A 367 -5.29 28.11 -13.87
CA ALA A 367 -6.55 27.62 -14.44
C ALA A 367 -7.02 26.30 -13.81
N GLY A 368 -6.12 25.34 -13.59
CA GLY A 368 -6.44 24.08 -12.93
C GLY A 368 -6.80 24.24 -11.46
N SER A 369 -6.08 25.10 -10.71
CA SER A 369 -6.42 25.42 -9.33
C SER A 369 -7.69 26.27 -9.24
N LEU A 370 -7.94 27.18 -10.17
CA LEU A 370 -9.20 27.96 -10.23
C LEU A 370 -10.39 27.04 -10.51
N LEU A 371 -10.28 26.11 -11.45
CA LEU A 371 -11.32 25.13 -11.73
C LEU A 371 -11.55 24.19 -10.54
N PHE A 372 -10.50 23.80 -9.83
CA PHE A 372 -10.61 23.02 -8.60
C PHE A 372 -11.29 23.81 -7.49
N ILE A 373 -10.89 25.07 -7.26
CA ILE A 373 -11.47 25.97 -6.25
C ILE A 373 -12.92 26.29 -6.60
N VAL A 374 -13.21 26.60 -7.87
CA VAL A 374 -14.59 26.84 -8.34
C VAL A 374 -15.44 25.57 -8.22
N GLY A 375 -14.90 24.40 -8.52
CA GLY A 375 -15.57 23.12 -8.30
C GLY A 375 -15.85 22.84 -6.82
N CYS A 376 -14.93 23.19 -5.93
CA CYS A 376 -15.15 23.12 -4.49
C CYS A 376 -16.21 24.12 -4.00
N ILE A 377 -16.27 25.33 -4.57
CA ILE A 377 -17.22 26.38 -4.17
C ILE A 377 -18.63 26.10 -4.73
N LEU A 378 -18.74 25.53 -5.92
CA LEU A 378 -20.05 25.24 -6.56
C LEU A 378 -20.72 23.95 -6.04
N ASN A 379 -20.01 23.13 -5.25
CA ASN A 379 -20.56 21.94 -4.58
C ASN A 379 -20.79 22.13 -3.07
N PHE A 380 -20.78 23.39 -2.60
CA PHE A 380 -21.23 23.76 -1.26
C PHE A 380 -22.71 24.25 -1.34
#